data_30bda35373b0c478b8c639a74d26d4ec
#
_entry.id   30bda35373b0c478b8c639a74d26d4ec
#
_cell.length_a   1.000
_cell.length_b   1.000
_cell.length_c   1.000
_cell.angle_alpha   90.00
_cell.angle_beta   90.00
_cell.angle_gamma   90.00
#
_symmetry.space_group_name_H-M   'P 1'
#
loop_
_entity.id
_entity.type
_entity.pdbx_description
1 polymer ?
#
loop_
_entity_poly.entity_id
_entity_poly.type
_entity_poly.pdbx_seq_one_letter_code
_entity_poly.pdbx_strand_id
1 'polypeptide(L)'
;MTEVAAVRVREGRVVDSFESLINPQRPIPPTVSRLTDITDEMVAGAPTFNQVAEPLRQALEGAVFVAHNVSFDWRFLAAEFQRCLGGRLGGERLCTLRIARRLHPELQRRSLHALADYYAITADRWHRAGPDARATAELLGHFLKRLGEEGVENWGCLQAYLKGEFPTDKVEEDECEKSEP
;
A
#
# COMPACT_ATOMS: atom_id res chain seq x y z
N MET A 1 7.91 16.12 -4.31
CA MET A 1 6.60 15.42 -4.40
C MET A 1 5.65 16.30 -5.19
N THR A 2 4.83 15.73 -6.08
CA THR A 2 3.89 16.48 -6.95
C THR A 2 2.43 16.11 -6.66
N GLU A 3 2.21 14.99 -6.00
CA GLU A 3 0.91 14.51 -5.57
C GLU A 3 1.07 13.58 -4.38
N VAL A 4 0.08 13.52 -3.52
CA VAL A 4 -0.03 12.57 -2.41
C VAL A 4 -1.47 12.12 -2.25
N ALA A 5 -1.68 10.84 -1.95
CA ALA A 5 -2.98 10.31 -1.58
C ALA A 5 -2.83 9.25 -0.48
N ALA A 6 -3.83 9.17 0.36
CA ALA A 6 -4.02 8.12 1.34
C ALA A 6 -5.49 7.68 1.35
N VAL A 7 -5.71 6.38 1.43
CA VAL A 7 -7.04 5.78 1.55
C VAL A 7 -7.08 5.00 2.85
N ARG A 8 -8.01 5.34 3.73
CA ARG A 8 -8.19 4.63 5.00
C ARG A 8 -9.18 3.49 4.83
N VAL A 9 -8.73 2.30 5.17
CA VAL A 9 -9.55 1.08 5.09
C VAL A 9 -9.81 0.55 6.49
N ARG A 10 -11.06 0.19 6.76
CA ARG A 10 -11.48 -0.52 7.97
C ARG A 10 -12.45 -1.63 7.59
N GLU A 11 -12.21 -2.85 8.07
CA GLU A 11 -13.07 -4.01 7.78
C GLU A 11 -13.33 -4.20 6.27
N GLY A 12 -12.27 -4.04 5.45
CA GLY A 12 -12.34 -4.17 4.00
C GLY A 12 -13.06 -3.03 3.26
N ARG A 13 -13.45 -1.95 3.93
CA ARG A 13 -14.15 -0.81 3.33
C ARG A 13 -13.32 0.45 3.44
N VAL A 14 -13.36 1.27 2.39
CA VAL A 14 -12.82 2.63 2.45
C VAL A 14 -13.71 3.48 3.34
N VAL A 15 -13.15 4.03 4.41
CA VAL A 15 -13.87 4.86 5.40
C VAL A 15 -13.45 6.32 5.33
N ASP A 16 -12.29 6.62 4.77
CA ASP A 16 -11.78 7.98 4.60
C ASP A 16 -10.76 8.02 3.47
N SER A 17 -10.55 9.20 2.89
CA SER A 17 -9.52 9.43 1.87
C SER A 17 -8.98 10.84 1.94
N PHE A 18 -7.69 10.95 1.70
CA PHE A 18 -6.98 12.21 1.54
C PHE A 18 -6.28 12.21 0.19
N GLU A 19 -6.44 13.27 -0.60
CA GLU A 19 -5.78 13.41 -1.90
C GLU A 19 -5.45 14.87 -2.15
N SER A 20 -4.23 15.16 -2.58
CA SER A 20 -3.81 16.52 -2.92
C SER A 20 -2.72 16.52 -3.99
N LEU A 21 -2.84 17.40 -4.99
CA LEU A 21 -1.69 17.87 -5.74
C LEU A 21 -0.80 18.68 -4.80
N ILE A 22 0.50 18.65 -5.05
CA ILE A 22 1.51 19.35 -4.25
C ILE A 22 2.34 20.24 -5.17
N ASN A 23 2.44 21.52 -4.83
CA ASN A 23 3.39 22.41 -5.46
C ASN A 23 4.81 22.07 -4.95
N PRO A 24 5.70 21.52 -5.79
CA PRO A 24 7.05 21.15 -5.37
C PRO A 24 7.98 22.35 -5.23
N GLN A 25 7.51 23.57 -5.55
CA GLN A 25 8.28 24.82 -5.58
C GLN A 25 9.55 24.77 -6.45
N ARG A 26 9.52 23.94 -7.47
CA ARG A 26 10.58 23.75 -8.47
C ARG A 26 9.99 23.07 -9.71
N PRO A 27 10.61 23.22 -10.88
CA PRO A 27 10.15 22.54 -12.09
C PRO A 27 10.08 21.02 -11.91
N ILE A 28 9.03 20.43 -12.46
CA ILE A 28 8.84 18.97 -12.46
C ILE A 28 9.76 18.39 -13.56
N PRO A 29 10.60 17.40 -13.23
CA PRO A 29 11.42 16.73 -14.25
C PRO A 29 10.54 16.14 -15.36
N PRO A 30 10.91 16.30 -16.66
CA PRO A 30 10.10 15.83 -17.78
C PRO A 30 9.77 14.32 -17.73
N THR A 31 10.65 13.52 -17.13
CA THR A 31 10.42 12.08 -16.93
C THR A 31 9.28 11.81 -15.93
N VAL A 32 9.17 12.62 -14.88
CA VAL A 32 8.10 12.53 -13.89
C VAL A 32 6.79 13.00 -14.51
N SER A 33 6.80 14.14 -15.19
CA SER A 33 5.61 14.68 -15.85
C SER A 33 5.03 13.70 -16.89
N ARG A 34 5.89 13.05 -17.69
CA ARG A 34 5.45 12.01 -18.65
C ARG A 34 4.88 10.75 -18.00
N LEU A 35 5.36 10.41 -16.81
CA LEU A 35 4.90 9.21 -16.09
C LEU A 35 3.56 9.46 -15.40
N THR A 36 3.40 10.63 -14.79
CA THR A 36 2.26 10.96 -13.93
C THR A 36 1.20 11.80 -14.62
N ASP A 37 1.52 12.37 -15.79
CA ASP A 37 0.74 13.42 -16.48
C ASP A 37 0.48 14.67 -15.61
N ILE A 38 1.33 14.92 -14.61
CA ILE A 38 1.27 16.13 -13.80
C ILE A 38 2.22 17.15 -14.39
N THR A 39 1.69 18.34 -14.74
CA THR A 39 2.47 19.44 -15.31
C THR A 39 2.74 20.54 -14.29
N ASP A 40 3.69 21.42 -14.57
CA ASP A 40 4.00 22.57 -13.72
C ASP A 40 2.77 23.49 -13.56
N GLU A 41 1.95 23.65 -14.60
CA GLU A 41 0.74 24.46 -14.56
C GLU A 41 -0.31 23.87 -13.60
N MET A 42 -0.43 22.53 -13.57
CA MET A 42 -1.38 21.84 -12.67
C MET A 42 -1.05 22.06 -11.19
N VAL A 43 0.23 22.17 -10.87
CA VAL A 43 0.69 22.31 -9.48
C VAL A 43 0.99 23.75 -9.07
N ALA A 44 0.95 24.70 -10.00
CA ALA A 44 1.29 26.11 -9.71
C ALA A 44 0.42 26.72 -8.61
N GLY A 45 -0.89 26.43 -8.60
CA GLY A 45 -1.83 26.85 -7.58
C GLY A 45 -2.09 25.85 -6.47
N ALA A 46 -1.41 24.69 -6.48
CA ALA A 46 -1.60 23.65 -5.47
C ALA A 46 -0.88 24.03 -4.16
N PRO A 47 -1.34 23.48 -3.01
CA PRO A 47 -0.66 23.68 -1.74
C PRO A 47 0.74 23.06 -1.77
N THR A 48 1.65 23.65 -0.99
CA THR A 48 2.95 23.04 -0.71
C THR A 48 2.78 21.86 0.27
N PHE A 49 3.78 20.97 0.35
CA PHE A 49 3.70 19.86 1.31
C PHE A 49 3.51 20.35 2.76
N ASN A 50 4.13 21.47 3.14
CA ASN A 50 3.99 22.05 4.48
C ASN A 50 2.53 22.38 4.84
N GLN A 51 1.73 22.83 3.85
CA GLN A 51 0.31 23.16 4.06
C GLN A 51 -0.59 21.95 4.21
N VAL A 52 -0.20 20.79 3.65
CA VAL A 52 -0.95 19.53 3.72
C VAL A 52 -0.39 18.54 4.73
N ALA A 53 0.78 18.84 5.31
CA ALA A 53 1.47 17.90 6.20
C ALA A 53 0.62 17.50 7.41
N GLU A 54 -0.03 18.45 8.08
CA GLU A 54 -0.84 18.14 9.26
C GLU A 54 -2.14 17.37 8.91
N PRO A 55 -2.94 17.76 7.91
CA PRO A 55 -4.06 16.95 7.45
C PRO A 55 -3.65 15.53 7.02
N LEU A 56 -2.53 15.40 6.30
CA LEU A 56 -2.02 14.07 5.91
C LEU A 56 -1.57 13.25 7.13
N ARG A 57 -0.91 13.87 8.12
CA ARG A 57 -0.52 13.21 9.37
C ARG A 57 -1.74 12.64 10.09
N GLN A 58 -2.82 13.43 10.19
CA GLN A 58 -4.09 12.98 10.79
C GLN A 58 -4.72 11.82 10.01
N ALA A 59 -4.69 11.85 8.68
CA ALA A 59 -5.17 10.75 7.85
C ALA A 59 -4.37 9.45 8.06
N LEU A 60 -3.10 9.52 8.44
CA LEU A 60 -2.23 8.37 8.70
C LEU A 60 -2.25 7.90 10.16
N GLU A 61 -2.75 8.70 11.10
CA GLU A 61 -2.66 8.44 12.54
C GLU A 61 -3.43 7.17 12.96
N GLY A 62 -2.78 6.34 13.79
CA GLY A 62 -3.39 5.12 14.33
C GLY A 62 -3.65 4.02 13.30
N ALA A 63 -3.08 4.11 12.11
CA ALA A 63 -3.21 3.11 11.05
C ALA A 63 -1.85 2.44 10.71
N VAL A 64 -1.91 1.23 10.18
CA VAL A 64 -0.75 0.61 9.52
C VAL A 64 -0.57 1.29 8.16
N PHE A 65 0.62 1.80 7.89
CA PHE A 65 0.94 2.39 6.59
C PHE A 65 1.19 1.30 5.56
N VAL A 66 0.32 1.22 4.56
CA VAL A 66 0.39 0.22 3.49
C VAL A 66 0.75 0.88 2.17
N ALA A 67 1.73 0.32 1.45
CA ALA A 67 2.03 0.73 0.08
C ALA A 67 2.61 -0.42 -0.73
N HIS A 68 2.53 -0.29 -2.05
CA HIS A 68 3.20 -1.20 -2.97
C HIS A 68 4.66 -0.76 -3.16
N ASN A 69 5.62 -1.51 -2.60
CA ASN A 69 7.02 -1.09 -2.40
C ASN A 69 7.16 0.00 -1.33
N VAL A 70 6.61 -0.25 -0.16
CA VAL A 70 6.45 0.68 0.98
C VAL A 70 7.71 1.49 1.32
N SER A 71 8.91 0.95 1.12
CA SER A 71 10.17 1.63 1.43
C SER A 71 10.38 2.89 0.60
N PHE A 72 9.86 2.91 -0.63
CA PHE A 72 9.93 4.07 -1.50
C PHE A 72 9.06 5.20 -0.96
N ASP A 73 7.77 4.96 -0.79
CA ASP A 73 6.80 5.98 -0.34
C ASP A 73 7.14 6.49 1.06
N TRP A 74 7.45 5.56 1.98
CA TRP A 74 7.83 5.89 3.35
C TRP A 74 9.02 6.82 3.42
N ARG A 75 10.07 6.56 2.63
CA ARG A 75 11.28 7.40 2.63
C ARG A 75 10.98 8.83 2.20
N PHE A 76 10.14 9.00 1.16
CA PHE A 76 9.75 10.33 0.70
C PHE A 76 8.88 11.05 1.73
N LEU A 77 7.86 10.38 2.27
CA LEU A 77 7.00 10.96 3.29
C LEU A 77 7.78 11.31 4.56
N ALA A 78 8.61 10.41 5.06
CA ALA A 78 9.42 10.65 6.24
C ALA A 78 10.36 11.87 6.08
N ALA A 79 10.97 12.04 4.91
CA ALA A 79 11.82 13.19 4.61
C ALA A 79 11.01 14.50 4.58
N GLU A 80 9.82 14.49 3.97
CA GLU A 80 8.96 15.68 3.91
C GLU A 80 8.39 16.04 5.28
N PHE A 81 7.93 15.07 6.07
CA PHE A 81 7.47 15.31 7.44
C PHE A 81 8.58 15.84 8.35
N GLN A 82 9.78 15.24 8.27
CA GLN A 82 10.93 15.72 9.02
C GLN A 82 11.27 17.17 8.67
N ARG A 83 11.22 17.53 7.39
CA ARG A 83 11.50 18.89 6.90
C ARG A 83 10.45 19.91 7.34
N CYS A 84 9.17 19.52 7.35
CA CYS A 84 8.06 20.45 7.60
C CYS A 84 7.64 20.54 9.06
N LEU A 85 7.64 19.42 9.78
CA LEU A 85 7.13 19.33 11.15
C LEU A 85 8.23 19.05 12.19
N GLY A 86 9.48 18.80 11.75
CA GLY A 86 10.61 18.48 12.64
C GLY A 86 10.49 17.14 13.35
N GLY A 87 9.40 16.38 13.09
CA GLY A 87 9.09 15.11 13.72
C GLY A 87 9.39 13.90 12.83
N ARG A 88 9.59 12.73 13.45
CA ARG A 88 9.71 11.47 12.70
C ARG A 88 8.33 10.91 12.41
N LEU A 89 8.10 10.50 11.16
CA LEU A 89 6.97 9.67 10.82
C LEU A 89 7.21 8.28 11.43
N GLY A 90 6.35 7.87 12.37
CA GLY A 90 6.39 6.57 13.05
C GLY A 90 5.21 5.70 12.63
N GLY A 91 5.19 4.46 13.11
CA GLY A 91 4.09 3.51 12.90
C GLY A 91 4.48 2.25 12.16
N GLU A 92 3.57 1.28 12.20
CA GLU A 92 3.72 0.01 11.52
C GLU A 92 3.58 0.17 10.00
N ARG A 93 4.29 -0.67 9.26
CA ARG A 93 4.33 -0.61 7.79
C ARG A 93 4.08 -1.99 7.20
N LEU A 94 3.31 -2.02 6.12
CA LEU A 94 3.04 -3.23 5.37
C LEU A 94 3.34 -3.01 3.88
N CYS A 95 4.04 -3.94 3.28
CA CYS A 95 4.42 -3.90 1.88
C CYS A 95 3.64 -4.95 1.08
N THR A 96 2.69 -4.53 0.25
CA THR A 96 1.93 -5.46 -0.60
C THR A 96 2.82 -6.19 -1.60
N LEU A 97 3.94 -5.60 -2.05
CA LEU A 97 4.92 -6.30 -2.89
C LEU A 97 5.59 -7.48 -2.15
N ARG A 98 5.84 -7.36 -0.83
CA ARG A 98 6.38 -8.47 -0.03
C ARG A 98 5.35 -9.59 0.13
N ILE A 99 4.10 -9.25 0.36
CA ILE A 99 2.98 -10.21 0.39
C ILE A 99 2.89 -10.92 -0.96
N ALA A 100 2.85 -10.16 -2.07
CA ALA A 100 2.76 -10.71 -3.42
C ALA A 100 3.88 -11.70 -3.75
N ARG A 101 5.11 -11.45 -3.28
CA ARG A 101 6.24 -12.36 -3.50
C ARG A 101 6.05 -13.72 -2.83
N ARG A 102 5.29 -13.78 -1.75
CA ARG A 102 5.03 -15.02 -1.01
C ARG A 102 3.78 -15.72 -1.49
N LEU A 103 2.70 -14.98 -1.73
CA LEU A 103 1.43 -15.52 -2.23
C LEU A 103 1.51 -15.99 -3.69
N HIS A 104 2.38 -15.35 -4.48
CA HIS A 104 2.47 -15.57 -5.93
C HIS A 104 3.95 -15.77 -6.36
N PRO A 105 4.62 -16.83 -5.86
CA PRO A 105 6.00 -17.12 -6.27
C PRO A 105 6.11 -17.39 -7.78
N GLU A 106 5.04 -17.87 -8.40
CA GLU A 106 4.94 -18.20 -9.83
C GLU A 106 4.92 -16.99 -10.76
N LEU A 107 4.45 -15.82 -10.29
CA LEU A 107 4.34 -14.64 -11.13
C LEU A 107 5.72 -14.03 -11.40
N GLN A 108 6.02 -13.77 -12.67
CA GLN A 108 7.26 -13.10 -13.07
C GLN A 108 7.24 -11.60 -12.77
N ARG A 109 6.08 -10.97 -12.88
CA ARG A 109 5.88 -9.54 -12.64
C ARG A 109 4.93 -9.33 -11.48
N ARG A 110 5.34 -8.50 -10.52
CA ARG A 110 4.58 -8.16 -9.32
C ARG A 110 4.52 -6.65 -9.10
N SER A 111 4.53 -5.85 -10.19
CA SER A 111 4.19 -4.43 -10.10
C SER A 111 2.72 -4.26 -9.70
N LEU A 112 2.34 -3.11 -9.14
CA LEU A 112 0.94 -2.85 -8.78
C LEU A 112 0.01 -3.07 -9.97
N HIS A 113 0.38 -2.57 -11.16
CA HIS A 113 -0.36 -2.75 -12.39
C HIS A 113 -0.52 -4.24 -12.76
N ALA A 114 0.57 -5.02 -12.79
CA ALA A 114 0.50 -6.44 -13.12
C ALA A 114 -0.35 -7.26 -12.14
N LEU A 115 -0.35 -6.89 -10.86
CA LEU A 115 -1.20 -7.53 -9.86
C LEU A 115 -2.64 -7.06 -9.96
N ALA A 116 -2.87 -5.79 -10.30
CA ALA A 116 -4.21 -5.29 -10.57
C ALA A 116 -4.84 -6.02 -11.75
N ASP A 117 -4.11 -6.22 -12.85
CA ASP A 117 -4.57 -7.03 -13.99
C ASP A 117 -4.90 -8.47 -13.56
N TYR A 118 -4.04 -9.08 -12.75
CA TYR A 118 -4.22 -10.46 -12.26
C TYR A 118 -5.49 -10.61 -11.39
N TYR A 119 -5.80 -9.61 -10.57
CA TYR A 119 -6.96 -9.59 -9.68
C TYR A 119 -8.19 -8.89 -10.27
N ALA A 120 -8.14 -8.48 -11.53
CA ALA A 120 -9.20 -7.72 -12.23
C ALA A 120 -9.56 -6.41 -11.51
N ILE A 121 -8.57 -5.77 -10.87
CA ILE A 121 -8.72 -4.46 -10.25
C ILE A 121 -8.59 -3.40 -11.33
N THR A 122 -9.57 -2.52 -11.42
CA THR A 122 -9.59 -1.42 -12.40
C THR A 122 -9.15 -0.11 -11.75
N ALA A 123 -8.39 0.69 -12.46
CA ALA A 123 -8.07 2.05 -12.08
C ALA A 123 -8.31 2.98 -13.26
N ASP A 124 -8.96 4.11 -13.02
CA ASP A 124 -9.27 5.09 -14.06
C ASP A 124 -7.99 5.64 -14.71
N ARG A 125 -6.91 5.73 -13.94
CA ARG A 125 -5.63 6.25 -14.39
C ARG A 125 -4.49 5.71 -13.51
N TRP A 126 -3.47 5.14 -14.12
CA TRP A 126 -2.27 4.68 -13.43
C TRP A 126 -1.25 5.82 -13.24
N HIS A 127 -0.33 5.63 -12.28
CA HIS A 127 0.71 6.60 -11.91
C HIS A 127 0.17 7.91 -11.35
N ARG A 128 -1.05 7.87 -10.82
CA ARG A 128 -1.67 8.93 -10.03
C ARG A 128 -1.88 8.43 -8.61
N ALA A 129 -1.55 9.27 -7.62
CA ALA A 129 -1.53 8.86 -6.22
C ALA A 129 -2.88 8.32 -5.73
N GLY A 130 -4.00 8.96 -6.09
CA GLY A 130 -5.34 8.53 -5.69
C GLY A 130 -5.75 7.16 -6.25
N PRO A 131 -5.77 6.97 -7.56
CA PRO A 131 -6.02 5.66 -8.19
C PRO A 131 -5.09 4.55 -7.70
N ASP A 132 -3.78 4.80 -7.59
CA ASP A 132 -2.82 3.80 -7.13
C ASP A 132 -3.04 3.43 -5.65
N ALA A 133 -3.41 4.39 -4.80
CA ALA A 133 -3.76 4.12 -3.40
C ALA A 133 -5.04 3.27 -3.28
N ARG A 134 -6.09 3.56 -4.08
CA ARG A 134 -7.32 2.75 -4.13
C ARG A 134 -7.04 1.34 -4.63
N ALA A 135 -6.30 1.19 -5.72
CA ALA A 135 -5.90 -0.11 -6.25
C ALA A 135 -5.06 -0.91 -5.23
N THR A 136 -4.16 -0.24 -4.50
CA THR A 136 -3.37 -0.88 -3.43
C THR A 136 -4.26 -1.35 -2.28
N ALA A 137 -5.28 -0.58 -1.91
CA ALA A 137 -6.25 -0.94 -0.87
C ALA A 137 -7.08 -2.17 -1.27
N GLU A 138 -7.57 -2.21 -2.50
CA GLU A 138 -8.32 -3.35 -3.04
C GLU A 138 -7.45 -4.61 -3.14
N LEU A 139 -6.22 -4.47 -3.65
CA LEU A 139 -5.23 -5.54 -3.71
C LEU A 139 -4.94 -6.11 -2.32
N LEU A 140 -4.80 -5.24 -1.31
CA LEU A 140 -4.63 -5.67 0.07
C LEU A 140 -5.82 -6.51 0.54
N GLY A 141 -7.04 -6.13 0.20
CA GLY A 141 -8.25 -6.89 0.52
C GLY A 141 -8.20 -8.33 -0.03
N HIS A 142 -7.81 -8.50 -1.31
CA HIS A 142 -7.60 -9.80 -1.91
C HIS A 142 -6.51 -10.62 -1.20
N PHE A 143 -5.41 -9.98 -0.85
CA PHE A 143 -4.31 -10.64 -0.14
C PHE A 143 -4.71 -11.09 1.25
N LEU A 144 -5.39 -10.22 2.03
CA LEU A 144 -5.83 -10.57 3.39
C LEU A 144 -6.84 -11.72 3.38
N LYS A 145 -7.75 -11.74 2.41
CA LYS A 145 -8.67 -12.86 2.24
C LYS A 145 -7.92 -14.16 2.01
N ARG A 146 -7.00 -14.20 1.05
CA ARG A 146 -6.21 -15.39 0.72
C ARG A 146 -5.31 -15.82 1.88
N LEU A 147 -4.69 -14.88 2.58
CA LEU A 147 -3.88 -15.14 3.75
C LEU A 147 -4.71 -15.75 4.90
N GLY A 148 -5.96 -15.29 5.08
CA GLY A 148 -6.90 -15.89 6.04
C GLY A 148 -7.22 -17.35 5.70
N GLU A 149 -7.36 -17.68 4.43
CA GLU A 149 -7.52 -19.06 3.93
C GLU A 149 -6.28 -19.95 4.20
N GLU A 150 -5.12 -19.35 4.38
CA GLU A 150 -3.85 -19.99 4.78
C GLU A 150 -3.60 -19.93 6.31
N GLY A 151 -4.59 -19.49 7.12
CA GLY A 151 -4.49 -19.40 8.59
C GLY A 151 -3.78 -18.17 9.12
N VAL A 152 -3.47 -17.18 8.26
CA VAL A 152 -2.83 -15.91 8.68
C VAL A 152 -3.91 -14.91 9.09
N GLU A 153 -4.39 -15.02 10.33
CA GLU A 153 -5.60 -14.33 10.80
C GLU A 153 -5.35 -13.00 11.52
N ASN A 154 -4.11 -12.73 11.92
CA ASN A 154 -3.79 -11.55 12.70
C ASN A 154 -2.42 -10.95 12.33
N TRP A 155 -2.12 -9.75 12.89
CA TRP A 155 -0.90 -9.03 12.60
C TRP A 155 0.37 -9.81 12.94
N GLY A 156 0.39 -10.53 14.06
CA GLY A 156 1.53 -11.36 14.49
C GLY A 156 1.79 -12.49 13.48
N CYS A 157 0.74 -13.22 13.09
CA CYS A 157 0.80 -14.26 12.06
C CYS A 157 1.29 -13.70 10.72
N LEU A 158 0.80 -12.51 10.31
CA LEU A 158 1.24 -11.87 9.08
C LEU A 158 2.73 -11.49 9.13
N GLN A 159 3.21 -10.98 10.25
CA GLN A 159 4.63 -10.67 10.43
C GLN A 159 5.51 -11.93 10.36
N ALA A 160 5.10 -13.02 11.03
CA ALA A 160 5.78 -14.32 10.98
C ALA A 160 5.75 -14.89 9.54
N TYR A 161 4.60 -14.84 8.88
CA TYR A 161 4.46 -15.23 7.48
C TYR A 161 5.45 -14.47 6.58
N LEU A 162 5.54 -13.15 6.72
CA LEU A 162 6.44 -12.32 5.92
C LEU A 162 7.94 -12.56 6.22
N LYS A 163 8.28 -13.12 7.38
CA LYS A 163 9.64 -13.53 7.74
C LYS A 163 9.97 -14.95 7.28
N GLY A 164 8.99 -15.78 6.96
CA GLY A 164 9.17 -17.20 6.66
C GLY A 164 9.17 -18.10 7.90
N GLU A 165 8.65 -17.59 8.99
CA GLU A 165 8.57 -18.26 10.30
C GLU A 165 7.17 -18.86 10.54
N PHE A 166 6.22 -18.61 9.63
CA PHE A 166 4.86 -19.13 9.75
C PHE A 166 4.80 -20.56 9.19
N PRO A 167 4.28 -21.54 9.94
CA PRO A 167 4.10 -22.90 9.44
C PRO A 167 3.08 -22.90 8.30
N THR A 168 3.51 -23.36 7.13
CA THR A 168 2.65 -23.52 5.94
C THR A 168 2.12 -24.94 5.79
N ASP A 169 2.31 -25.79 6.80
CA ASP A 169 1.82 -27.14 6.75
C ASP A 169 0.27 -27.09 6.85
N LYS A 170 -0.39 -27.40 5.74
CA LYS A 170 -1.78 -27.80 5.76
C LYS A 170 -1.85 -29.01 6.68
N VAL A 171 -2.67 -28.93 7.72
CA VAL A 171 -3.07 -30.10 8.49
C VAL A 171 -3.66 -31.07 7.47
N GLU A 172 -2.90 -32.12 7.13
CA GLU A 172 -3.47 -33.29 6.50
C GLU A 172 -4.51 -33.80 7.50
N GLU A 173 -5.77 -33.79 7.10
CA GLU A 173 -6.85 -34.42 7.86
C GLU A 173 -6.48 -35.89 7.99
N ASP A 174 -6.04 -36.29 9.18
CA ASP A 174 -5.87 -37.68 9.54
C ASP A 174 -7.20 -38.39 9.31
N GLU A 175 -7.25 -39.20 8.25
CA GLU A 175 -8.30 -40.23 8.06
C GLU A 175 -8.24 -41.16 9.28
N CYS A 176 -9.14 -40.90 10.22
CA CYS A 176 -9.39 -41.80 11.32
C CYS A 176 -10.00 -43.08 10.72
N GLU A 177 -9.13 -44.05 10.46
CA GLU A 177 -9.55 -45.43 10.10
C GLU A 177 -10.47 -45.96 11.18
N LYS A 178 -11.69 -46.22 10.76
CA LYS A 178 -12.65 -47.07 11.51
C LYS A 178 -12.13 -48.49 11.53
N SER A 179 -11.58 -48.89 12.63
CA SER A 179 -11.49 -50.30 12.99
C SER A 179 -12.64 -50.61 13.94
N GLU A 180 -13.65 -51.26 13.43
CA GLU A 180 -14.60 -52.00 14.26
C GLU A 180 -14.20 -53.50 14.28
N PRO A 181 -14.39 -54.16 15.43
CA PRO A 181 -14.16 -55.58 15.59
C PRO A 181 -15.27 -56.47 15.01
#